data_b8da36114ee9b474082fb89717cc705f
#
_entry.id   b8da36114ee9b474082fb89717cc705f
#
_cell.length_a   1.000
_cell.length_b   1.000
_cell.length_c   1.000
_cell.angle_alpha   90.00
_cell.angle_beta   90.00
_cell.angle_gamma   90.00
#
_symmetry.space_group_name_H-M   'P 1'
#
loop_
_entity.id
_entity.type
_entity.pdbx_description
1 polymer ?
#
loop_
_entity_poly.entity_id
_entity_poly.type
_entity_poly.pdbx_seq_one_letter_code
_entity_poly.pdbx_strand_id
1 'polypeptide(L)'
;MRGPDYRGGGVRGRDPRLVVELRPGRAEDALTIARLFRDTVRTVNRQDYSEAQIDAWAPYQVDLDHWRTTIETSYFLVAVTGGMVAGFANLDGDDYVDQLFVHKDLLRRRIATKLLEEIEREAKRRGAQRLWTQSSTTARKFFERQGFAVIQAQRVSHNGQVFDNFSMEKRLK
;
A
#
# COMPACT_ATOMS: atom_id res chain seq x y z
N MET A 1 -15.52 -35.61 41.30
CA MET A 1 -14.97 -35.60 39.92
C MET A 1 -14.86 -34.14 39.48
N ARG A 2 -13.62 -33.64 39.43
CA ARG A 2 -13.34 -32.27 38.98
C ARG A 2 -12.91 -32.35 37.52
N GLY A 3 -13.63 -31.62 36.61
CA GLY A 3 -13.29 -31.52 35.23
C GLY A 3 -12.05 -30.62 35.02
N PRO A 4 -11.28 -30.79 33.93
CA PRO A 4 -10.05 -30.06 33.71
C PRO A 4 -10.33 -28.61 33.21
N ASP A 5 -9.64 -27.66 33.88
CA ASP A 5 -9.52 -26.25 33.53
C ASP A 5 -8.81 -26.08 32.18
N TYR A 6 -9.50 -25.71 31.13
CA TYR A 6 -8.93 -25.21 29.89
C TYR A 6 -8.63 -23.71 30.01
N ARG A 7 -7.49 -23.38 30.59
CA ARG A 7 -6.91 -22.02 30.39
C ARG A 7 -6.19 -21.99 29.06
N GLY A 8 -6.90 -21.60 28.01
CA GLY A 8 -6.33 -21.30 26.71
C GLY A 8 -5.58 -19.97 26.76
N GLY A 9 -4.31 -20.01 27.10
CA GLY A 9 -3.37 -18.91 26.90
C GLY A 9 -3.13 -18.71 25.41
N GLY A 10 -3.83 -17.77 24.80
CA GLY A 10 -3.58 -17.35 23.42
C GLY A 10 -2.24 -16.62 23.33
N VAL A 11 -1.17 -17.35 23.11
CA VAL A 11 0.11 -16.80 22.66
C VAL A 11 -0.13 -16.25 21.26
N ARG A 12 -0.20 -14.92 21.14
CA ARG A 12 -0.09 -14.24 19.83
C ARG A 12 1.35 -14.47 19.33
N GLY A 13 1.60 -15.64 18.77
CA GLY A 13 2.83 -15.97 18.11
C GLY A 13 3.05 -15.00 16.96
N ARG A 14 4.08 -14.16 17.05
CA ARG A 14 4.71 -13.59 15.86
C ARG A 14 5.15 -14.80 15.06
N ASP A 15 4.57 -15.01 13.89
CA ASP A 15 5.05 -16.01 12.94
C ASP A 15 6.51 -15.65 12.58
N PRO A 16 7.51 -16.43 13.01
CA PRO A 16 8.90 -16.02 12.90
C PRO A 16 9.46 -16.14 11.48
N ARG A 17 8.65 -16.42 10.46
CA ARG A 17 9.13 -16.83 9.14
C ARG A 17 8.38 -16.26 7.93
N LEU A 18 7.76 -15.09 8.03
CA LEU A 18 7.25 -14.46 6.83
C LEU A 18 8.45 -13.89 6.03
N VAL A 19 9.02 -14.70 5.16
CA VAL A 19 10.02 -14.25 4.21
C VAL A 19 9.29 -13.44 3.14
N VAL A 20 9.59 -12.16 3.05
CA VAL A 20 9.07 -11.26 2.03
C VAL A 20 10.21 -10.91 1.09
N GLU A 21 10.05 -11.28 -0.16
CA GLU A 21 10.94 -10.94 -1.26
C GLU A 21 10.36 -9.76 -2.05
N LEU A 22 11.22 -8.83 -2.46
CA LEU A 22 10.84 -7.73 -3.35
C LEU A 22 11.38 -8.02 -4.74
N ARG A 23 10.57 -7.79 -5.75
CA ARG A 23 10.98 -7.88 -7.15
C ARG A 23 10.32 -6.79 -8.00
N PRO A 24 10.87 -6.47 -9.18
CA PRO A 24 10.17 -5.63 -10.14
C PRO A 24 8.80 -6.21 -10.52
N GLY A 25 7.84 -5.33 -10.73
CA GLY A 25 6.55 -5.68 -11.31
C GLY A 25 6.69 -6.08 -12.77
N ARG A 26 5.79 -6.94 -13.24
CA ARG A 26 5.72 -7.42 -14.62
C ARG A 26 4.32 -7.24 -15.16
N ALA A 27 4.15 -7.09 -16.45
CA ALA A 27 2.83 -6.94 -17.08
C ALA A 27 1.86 -8.06 -16.70
N GLU A 28 2.36 -9.29 -16.49
CA GLU A 28 1.56 -10.44 -16.04
C GLU A 28 0.99 -10.28 -14.63
N ASP A 29 1.59 -9.44 -13.81
CA ASP A 29 1.10 -9.17 -12.45
C ASP A 29 -0.17 -8.28 -12.43
N ALA A 30 -0.49 -7.60 -13.53
CA ALA A 30 -1.53 -6.58 -13.60
C ALA A 30 -2.87 -7.02 -13.00
N LEU A 31 -3.35 -8.22 -13.35
CA LEU A 31 -4.61 -8.73 -12.81
C LEU A 31 -4.55 -8.99 -11.30
N THR A 32 -3.46 -9.58 -10.83
CA THR A 32 -3.26 -9.88 -9.41
C THR A 32 -3.15 -8.59 -8.60
N ILE A 33 -2.41 -7.60 -9.10
CA ILE A 33 -2.25 -6.28 -8.48
C ILE A 33 -3.58 -5.52 -8.43
N ALA A 34 -4.32 -5.50 -9.54
CA ALA A 34 -5.62 -4.86 -9.61
C ALA A 34 -6.63 -5.47 -8.60
N ARG A 35 -6.63 -6.79 -8.45
CA ARG A 35 -7.45 -7.48 -7.46
C ARG A 35 -7.02 -7.15 -6.03
N LEU A 36 -5.71 -7.19 -5.73
CA LEU A 36 -5.18 -6.84 -4.43
C LEU A 36 -5.58 -5.40 -4.06
N PHE A 37 -5.37 -4.44 -4.97
CA PHE A 37 -5.78 -3.05 -4.79
C PHE A 37 -7.27 -2.96 -4.46
N ARG A 38 -8.12 -3.49 -5.32
CA ARG A 38 -9.58 -3.44 -5.15
C ARG A 38 -10.01 -4.06 -3.82
N ASP A 39 -9.52 -5.25 -3.51
CA ASP A 39 -9.94 -5.99 -2.32
C ASP A 39 -9.45 -5.30 -1.04
N THR A 40 -8.26 -4.69 -1.07
CA THR A 40 -7.73 -3.91 0.05
C THR A 40 -8.53 -2.63 0.26
N VAL A 41 -8.80 -1.86 -0.78
CA VAL A 41 -9.61 -0.64 -0.68
C VAL A 41 -11.00 -0.97 -0.15
N ARG A 42 -11.67 -1.98 -0.69
CA ARG A 42 -13.01 -2.38 -0.29
C ARG A 42 -13.11 -3.00 1.11
N THR A 43 -12.02 -3.50 1.65
CA THR A 43 -12.00 -4.13 2.98
C THR A 43 -11.42 -3.20 4.05
N VAL A 44 -10.27 -2.59 3.77
CA VAL A 44 -9.49 -1.84 4.76
C VAL A 44 -9.88 -0.36 4.76
N ASN A 45 -9.93 0.26 3.57
CA ASN A 45 -10.19 1.70 3.47
C ASN A 45 -11.65 2.07 3.74
N ARG A 46 -12.61 1.13 3.60
CA ARG A 46 -14.03 1.40 3.87
C ARG A 46 -14.34 1.85 5.30
N GLN A 47 -13.42 1.67 6.24
CA GLN A 47 -13.58 2.19 7.60
C GLN A 47 -13.53 3.74 7.65
N ASP A 48 -12.87 4.38 6.67
CA ASP A 48 -12.64 5.82 6.63
C ASP A 48 -13.39 6.51 5.47
N TYR A 49 -14.05 5.73 4.59
CA TYR A 49 -14.73 6.24 3.39
C TYR A 49 -16.12 5.64 3.23
N SER A 50 -17.03 6.42 2.64
CA SER A 50 -18.39 5.97 2.32
C SER A 50 -18.38 4.89 1.22
N GLU A 51 -19.48 4.14 1.11
CA GLU A 51 -19.65 3.13 0.05
C GLU A 51 -19.53 3.76 -1.34
N ALA A 52 -20.14 4.92 -1.59
CA ALA A 52 -20.04 5.64 -2.85
C ALA A 52 -18.60 6.05 -3.18
N GLN A 53 -17.80 6.48 -2.18
CA GLN A 53 -16.39 6.77 -2.35
C GLN A 53 -15.59 5.50 -2.66
N ILE A 54 -15.86 4.39 -1.98
CA ILE A 54 -15.19 3.11 -2.24
C ILE A 54 -15.50 2.60 -3.66
N ASP A 55 -16.75 2.73 -4.13
CA ASP A 55 -17.15 2.33 -5.49
C ASP A 55 -16.47 3.20 -6.55
N ALA A 56 -16.32 4.49 -6.29
CA ALA A 56 -15.61 5.41 -7.17
C ALA A 56 -14.10 5.15 -7.23
N TRP A 57 -13.49 4.77 -6.08
CA TRP A 57 -12.04 4.54 -5.97
C TRP A 57 -11.62 3.17 -6.51
N ALA A 58 -12.36 2.13 -6.16
CA ALA A 58 -12.06 0.75 -6.53
C ALA A 58 -13.28 0.04 -7.14
N PRO A 59 -13.68 0.39 -8.37
CA PRO A 59 -14.80 -0.23 -9.06
C PRO A 59 -14.56 -1.73 -9.24
N TYR A 60 -15.66 -2.48 -9.38
CA TYR A 60 -15.56 -3.92 -9.63
C TYR A 60 -14.95 -4.25 -11.00
N GLN A 61 -15.20 -3.39 -11.98
CA GLN A 61 -14.57 -3.53 -13.30
C GLN A 61 -13.13 -3.07 -13.22
N VAL A 62 -12.23 -3.95 -13.63
CA VAL A 62 -10.78 -3.72 -13.59
C VAL A 62 -10.31 -3.19 -14.93
N ASP A 63 -9.61 -2.06 -14.92
CA ASP A 63 -8.88 -1.54 -16.07
C ASP A 63 -7.47 -2.14 -16.09
N LEU A 64 -7.30 -3.25 -16.83
CA LEU A 64 -6.01 -3.94 -16.91
C LEU A 64 -4.97 -3.16 -17.71
N ASP A 65 -5.39 -2.34 -18.68
CA ASP A 65 -4.46 -1.57 -19.50
C ASP A 65 -3.86 -0.44 -18.69
N HIS A 66 -4.65 0.20 -17.82
CA HIS A 66 -4.13 1.15 -16.84
C HIS A 66 -3.05 0.50 -15.95
N TRP A 67 -3.32 -0.69 -15.38
CA TRP A 67 -2.36 -1.36 -14.52
C TRP A 67 -1.09 -1.79 -15.26
N ARG A 68 -1.20 -2.31 -16.47
CA ARG A 68 -0.03 -2.65 -17.31
C ARG A 68 0.81 -1.42 -17.59
N THR A 69 0.18 -0.32 -18.01
CA THR A 69 0.87 0.93 -18.28
C THR A 69 1.60 1.44 -17.03
N THR A 70 0.95 1.46 -15.87
CA THR A 70 1.57 1.90 -14.61
C THR A 70 2.78 1.05 -14.26
N ILE A 71 2.69 -0.29 -14.40
CA ILE A 71 3.79 -1.22 -14.14
C ILE A 71 4.97 -0.96 -15.10
N GLU A 72 4.71 -0.68 -16.37
CA GLU A 72 5.74 -0.52 -17.40
C GLU A 72 6.39 0.87 -17.37
N THR A 73 5.68 1.90 -16.93
CA THR A 73 6.14 3.30 -17.02
C THR A 73 6.69 3.86 -15.72
N SER A 74 6.55 3.16 -14.60
CA SER A 74 7.06 3.59 -13.29
C SER A 74 8.08 2.59 -12.72
N TYR A 75 8.80 2.98 -11.68
CA TYR A 75 9.56 2.02 -10.88
C TYR A 75 8.58 1.25 -9.99
N PHE A 76 8.18 0.09 -10.45
CA PHE A 76 7.13 -0.71 -9.83
C PHE A 76 7.70 -1.92 -9.09
N LEU A 77 7.39 -2.04 -7.80
CA LEU A 77 7.82 -3.13 -6.94
C LEU A 77 6.66 -4.00 -6.50
N VAL A 78 6.91 -5.30 -6.47
CA VAL A 78 5.99 -6.31 -5.95
C VAL A 78 6.65 -7.03 -4.78
N ALA A 79 5.96 -7.09 -3.64
CA ALA A 79 6.32 -7.91 -2.50
C ALA A 79 5.66 -9.28 -2.63
N VAL A 80 6.44 -10.35 -2.51
CA VAL A 80 5.99 -11.74 -2.62
C VAL A 80 6.33 -12.50 -1.34
N THR A 81 5.41 -13.32 -0.87
CA THR A 81 5.63 -14.24 0.25
C THR A 81 4.91 -15.56 -0.02
N GLY A 82 5.60 -16.69 0.16
CA GLY A 82 5.03 -18.01 -0.10
C GLY A 82 4.44 -18.16 -1.51
N GLY A 83 5.04 -17.50 -2.52
CA GLY A 83 4.56 -17.51 -3.91
C GLY A 83 3.35 -16.59 -4.18
N MET A 84 2.84 -15.89 -3.18
CA MET A 84 1.68 -14.99 -3.30
C MET A 84 2.13 -13.52 -3.30
N VAL A 85 1.49 -12.69 -4.13
CA VAL A 85 1.66 -11.23 -4.08
C VAL A 85 1.08 -10.69 -2.77
N ALA A 86 1.95 -10.14 -1.95
CA ALA A 86 1.65 -9.65 -0.61
C ALA A 86 1.44 -8.13 -0.56
N GLY A 87 1.90 -7.41 -1.58
CA GLY A 87 1.79 -5.96 -1.67
C GLY A 87 2.54 -5.43 -2.87
N PHE A 88 2.37 -4.15 -3.14
CA PHE A 88 3.09 -3.44 -4.19
C PHE A 88 3.25 -1.96 -3.84
N ALA A 89 4.21 -1.33 -4.48
CA ALA A 89 4.40 0.12 -4.47
C ALA A 89 5.03 0.57 -5.77
N ASN A 90 4.82 1.83 -6.15
CA ASN A 90 5.54 2.40 -7.28
C ASN A 90 6.02 3.83 -6.99
N LEU A 91 7.14 4.17 -7.64
CA LEU A 91 7.70 5.50 -7.73
C LEU A 91 7.43 6.02 -9.14
N ASP A 92 6.63 7.06 -9.26
CA ASP A 92 6.38 7.76 -10.51
C ASP A 92 7.33 8.97 -10.61
N GLY A 93 8.03 9.10 -11.73
CA GLY A 93 9.16 10.02 -11.82
C GLY A 93 10.27 9.67 -10.82
N ASP A 94 10.87 10.69 -10.19
CA ASP A 94 12.02 10.50 -9.32
C ASP A 94 11.70 10.58 -7.83
N ASP A 95 10.58 11.18 -7.44
CA ASP A 95 10.28 11.49 -6.04
C ASP A 95 8.82 11.28 -5.60
N TYR A 96 7.91 10.87 -6.51
CA TYR A 96 6.50 10.68 -6.18
C TYR A 96 6.17 9.21 -5.87
N VAL A 97 5.81 8.93 -4.63
CA VAL A 97 5.24 7.63 -4.23
C VAL A 97 3.75 7.66 -4.59
N ASP A 98 3.42 7.06 -5.73
CA ASP A 98 2.06 7.10 -6.27
C ASP A 98 1.14 6.09 -5.59
N GLN A 99 1.58 4.84 -5.46
CA GLN A 99 0.79 3.78 -4.85
C GLN A 99 1.62 2.97 -3.84
N LEU A 100 0.96 2.55 -2.76
CA LEU A 100 1.50 1.64 -1.76
C LEU A 100 0.35 0.86 -1.13
N PHE A 101 0.24 -0.42 -1.46
CA PHE A 101 -0.83 -1.29 -0.98
C PHE A 101 -0.28 -2.63 -0.49
N VAL A 102 -0.91 -3.16 0.56
CA VAL A 102 -0.61 -4.48 1.13
C VAL A 102 -1.88 -5.30 1.14
N HIS A 103 -1.75 -6.58 0.86
CA HIS A 103 -2.86 -7.54 0.90
C HIS A 103 -3.61 -7.45 2.23
N LYS A 104 -4.93 -7.39 2.18
CA LYS A 104 -5.83 -7.16 3.33
C LYS A 104 -5.57 -8.09 4.52
N ASP A 105 -5.15 -9.34 4.27
CA ASP A 105 -4.90 -10.35 5.29
C ASP A 105 -3.44 -10.35 5.79
N LEU A 106 -2.56 -9.52 5.22
CA LEU A 106 -1.13 -9.44 5.54
C LEU A 106 -0.72 -8.07 6.14
N LEU A 107 -1.69 -7.31 6.63
CA LEU A 107 -1.42 -6.02 7.27
C LEU A 107 -0.56 -6.19 8.54
N ARG A 108 0.18 -5.12 8.91
CA ARG A 108 1.02 -5.05 10.12
C ARG A 108 2.15 -6.07 10.18
N ARG A 109 2.57 -6.60 9.03
CA ARG A 109 3.71 -7.52 8.88
C ARG A 109 4.95 -6.85 8.28
N ARG A 110 5.03 -5.52 8.34
CA ARG A 110 6.14 -4.69 7.84
C ARG A 110 6.34 -4.74 6.31
N ILE A 111 5.39 -5.26 5.55
CA ILE A 111 5.48 -5.33 4.09
C ILE A 111 5.51 -3.93 3.48
N ALA A 112 4.59 -3.04 3.90
CA ALA A 112 4.58 -1.64 3.45
C ALA A 112 5.89 -0.91 3.78
N THR A 113 6.46 -1.16 4.98
CA THR A 113 7.75 -0.58 5.38
C THR A 113 8.87 -1.02 4.43
N LYS A 114 8.97 -2.33 4.13
CA LYS A 114 9.98 -2.85 3.21
C LYS A 114 9.84 -2.28 1.79
N LEU A 115 8.61 -2.19 1.28
CA LEU A 115 8.33 -1.59 -0.02
C LEU A 115 8.78 -0.12 -0.05
N LEU A 116 8.40 0.66 0.96
CA LEU A 116 8.74 2.08 1.03
C LEU A 116 10.25 2.32 1.20
N GLU A 117 10.94 1.50 1.99
CA GLU A 117 12.39 1.54 2.14
C GLU A 117 13.12 1.31 0.81
N GLU A 118 12.60 0.43 -0.05
CA GLU A 118 13.17 0.19 -1.39
C GLU A 118 12.87 1.34 -2.35
N ILE A 119 11.64 1.87 -2.33
CA ILE A 119 11.28 3.09 -3.07
C ILE A 119 12.19 4.25 -2.68
N GLU A 120 12.45 4.42 -1.38
CA GLU A 120 13.34 5.47 -0.87
C GLU A 120 14.79 5.30 -1.36
N ARG A 121 15.29 4.07 -1.40
CA ARG A 121 16.63 3.77 -1.96
C ARG A 121 16.71 4.12 -3.44
N GLU A 122 15.70 3.77 -4.22
CA GLU A 122 15.65 4.08 -5.64
C GLU A 122 15.57 5.59 -5.89
N ALA A 123 14.72 6.31 -5.16
CA ALA A 123 14.62 7.77 -5.27
C ALA A 123 15.98 8.46 -4.97
N LYS A 124 16.68 8.02 -3.92
CA LYS A 124 18.03 8.50 -3.62
C LYS A 124 19.02 8.19 -4.75
N ARG A 125 18.95 7.00 -5.33
CA ARG A 125 19.79 6.61 -6.48
C ARG A 125 19.54 7.49 -7.70
N ARG A 126 18.30 8.01 -7.86
CA ARG A 126 17.94 8.99 -8.90
C ARG A 126 18.31 10.43 -8.55
N GLY A 127 18.82 10.68 -7.34
CA GLY A 127 19.24 12.01 -6.88
C GLY A 127 18.11 12.83 -6.23
N ALA A 128 16.98 12.23 -5.93
CA ALA A 128 15.88 12.91 -5.24
C ALA A 128 16.31 13.37 -3.84
N GLN A 129 15.95 14.59 -3.48
CA GLN A 129 16.22 15.17 -2.16
C GLN A 129 15.06 14.97 -1.18
N ARG A 130 13.92 14.53 -1.70
CA ARG A 130 12.71 14.25 -0.94
C ARG A 130 11.91 13.12 -1.60
N LEU A 131 10.99 12.54 -0.83
CA LEU A 131 9.83 11.82 -1.35
C LEU A 131 8.56 12.58 -0.99
N TRP A 132 7.57 12.53 -1.86
CA TRP A 132 6.25 13.04 -1.57
C TRP A 132 5.17 12.05 -2.01
N THR A 133 3.97 12.17 -1.44
CA THR A 133 2.83 11.32 -1.75
C THR A 133 1.52 12.05 -1.49
N GLN A 134 0.44 11.59 -2.11
CA GLN A 134 -0.92 11.95 -1.76
C GLN A 134 -1.54 10.82 -0.92
N SER A 135 -1.46 10.94 0.38
CA SER A 135 -1.90 9.90 1.29
C SER A 135 -3.40 9.93 1.52
N SER A 136 -4.04 8.78 1.49
CA SER A 136 -5.40 8.60 2.00
C SER A 136 -5.47 8.83 3.52
N THR A 137 -6.68 9.08 4.03
CA THR A 137 -6.94 9.14 5.49
C THR A 137 -6.46 7.86 6.18
N THR A 138 -6.71 6.70 5.59
CA THR A 138 -6.31 5.39 6.12
C THR A 138 -4.78 5.23 6.23
N ALA A 139 -4.03 5.70 5.22
CA ALA A 139 -2.58 5.51 5.15
C ALA A 139 -1.78 6.59 5.88
N ARG A 140 -2.38 7.75 6.21
CA ARG A 140 -1.71 8.92 6.80
C ARG A 140 -0.82 8.54 7.98
N LYS A 141 -1.35 7.83 8.98
CA LYS A 141 -0.60 7.43 10.18
C LYS A 141 0.59 6.52 9.87
N PHE A 142 0.49 5.70 8.82
CA PHE A 142 1.62 4.91 8.37
C PHE A 142 2.74 5.81 7.84
N PHE A 143 2.45 6.74 6.93
CA PHE A 143 3.44 7.66 6.39
C PHE A 143 4.06 8.55 7.46
N GLU A 144 3.27 9.07 8.42
CA GLU A 144 3.80 9.83 9.57
C GLU A 144 4.85 9.02 10.35
N ARG A 145 4.58 7.73 10.63
CA ARG A 145 5.56 6.84 11.30
C ARG A 145 6.79 6.52 10.45
N GLN A 146 6.70 6.68 9.13
CA GLN A 146 7.83 6.54 8.20
C GLN A 146 8.60 7.86 8.01
N GLY A 147 8.27 8.91 8.74
CA GLY A 147 8.97 10.19 8.73
C GLY A 147 8.45 11.22 7.71
N PHE A 148 7.28 10.98 7.13
CA PHE A 148 6.59 11.97 6.31
C PHE A 148 5.84 12.96 7.19
N ALA A 149 5.89 14.24 6.81
CA ALA A 149 5.08 15.30 7.40
C ALA A 149 3.93 15.68 6.47
N VAL A 150 2.78 16.01 7.03
CA VAL A 150 1.66 16.59 6.28
C VAL A 150 2.03 18.00 5.87
N ILE A 151 2.05 18.28 4.57
CA ILE A 151 2.25 19.59 4.00
C ILE A 151 0.91 20.30 3.83
N GLN A 152 -0.10 19.57 3.35
CA GLN A 152 -1.42 20.11 3.11
C GLN A 152 -2.50 19.03 3.25
N ALA A 153 -3.57 19.35 3.98
CA ALA A 153 -4.83 18.61 3.88
C ALA A 153 -5.63 19.18 2.70
N GLN A 154 -6.16 18.31 1.87
CA GLN A 154 -6.86 18.73 0.65
C GLN A 154 -8.07 17.85 0.37
N ARG A 155 -8.94 18.34 -0.50
CA ARG A 155 -10.09 17.61 -1.01
C ARG A 155 -9.91 17.44 -2.51
N VAL A 156 -9.95 16.20 -2.98
CA VAL A 156 -9.76 15.86 -4.39
C VAL A 156 -11.00 15.19 -4.94
N SER A 157 -11.36 15.53 -6.18
CA SER A 157 -12.47 14.89 -6.88
C SER A 157 -11.96 13.70 -7.70
N HIS A 158 -12.64 12.56 -7.57
CA HIS A 158 -12.34 11.37 -8.35
C HIS A 158 -13.65 10.62 -8.65
N ASN A 159 -13.93 10.37 -9.94
CA ASN A 159 -15.12 9.66 -10.41
C ASN A 159 -16.43 10.14 -9.75
N GLY A 160 -16.62 11.47 -9.68
CA GLY A 160 -17.83 12.10 -9.16
C GLY A 160 -17.95 12.13 -7.63
N GLN A 161 -16.94 11.64 -6.90
CA GLN A 161 -16.87 11.69 -5.44
C GLN A 161 -15.73 12.61 -4.99
N VAL A 162 -15.85 13.17 -3.78
CA VAL A 162 -14.83 14.01 -3.16
C VAL A 162 -14.17 13.23 -2.04
N PHE A 163 -12.85 13.26 -2.00
CA PHE A 163 -12.04 12.56 -1.00
C PHE A 163 -11.18 13.54 -0.22
N ASP A 164 -11.13 13.37 1.09
CA ASP A 164 -10.10 13.98 1.90
C ASP A 164 -8.82 13.20 1.71
N ASN A 165 -7.74 13.88 1.38
CA ASN A 165 -6.40 13.31 1.34
C ASN A 165 -5.35 14.30 1.85
N PHE A 166 -4.10 13.86 1.94
CA PHE A 166 -3.02 14.63 2.51
C PHE A 166 -1.81 14.60 1.58
N SER A 167 -1.39 15.79 1.13
CA SER A 167 -0.06 15.92 0.55
C SER A 167 0.97 15.79 1.67
N MET A 168 1.86 14.83 1.54
CA MET A 168 2.86 14.51 2.57
C MET A 168 4.25 14.44 1.95
N GLU A 169 5.26 14.86 2.69
CA GLU A 169 6.65 14.92 2.24
C GLU A 169 7.61 14.36 3.28
N LYS A 170 8.67 13.70 2.83
CA LYS A 170 9.82 13.27 3.62
C LYS A 170 11.11 13.72 2.94
N ARG A 171 11.96 14.47 3.65
CA ARG A 171 13.32 14.77 3.17
C ARG A 171 14.19 13.53 3.23
N LEU A 172 14.94 13.30 2.17
CA LEU A 172 15.92 12.22 2.07
C LEU A 172 17.29 12.74 2.54
N LYS A 173 17.94 11.95 3.39
CA LYS A 173 19.31 12.21 3.87
C LYS A 173 20.31 11.35 3.11
#